data_c7582fb35e8654c289bea702c1eb1624
#
_entry.id   c7582fb35e8654c289bea702c1eb1624
#
_cell.length_a   1.000
_cell.length_b   1.000
_cell.length_c   1.000
_cell.angle_alpha   90.00
_cell.angle_beta   90.00
_cell.angle_gamma   90.00
#
_symmetry.space_group_name_H-M   'P 1'
#
loop_
_entity.id
_entity.type
_entity.pdbx_description
1 polymer ?
#
loop_
_entity_poly.entity_id
_entity_poly.type
_entity_poly.pdbx_seq_one_letter_code
_entity_poly.pdbx_strand_id
1 'polypeptide(L)'
;MKNMPWKEWMYQEQYRFLTKVKFKSLDALRDFDAQWQVSQTGNKEILFAWLLQTIEMGDRSKESITVLNQFLSSVGRRKFISPLYKSLKVHGRQPEAVKYMEKYEKTYHAVTRQTVWGILKE
;
A
#
# COMPACT_ATOMS: atom_id res chain seq x y z
N MET A 1 -21.69 0.34 -1.55
CA MET A 1 -20.61 1.29 -1.25
C MET A 1 -20.81 2.67 -1.87
N LYS A 2 -21.65 2.79 -2.87
CA LYS A 2 -21.88 4.06 -3.54
C LYS A 2 -22.49 5.14 -2.64
N ASN A 3 -23.18 4.74 -1.58
CA ASN A 3 -23.87 5.65 -0.69
C ASN A 3 -23.12 5.89 0.63
N MET A 4 -21.86 5.47 0.70
CA MET A 4 -21.06 5.67 1.89
C MET A 4 -20.70 7.15 2.06
N PRO A 5 -20.77 7.68 3.29
CA PRO A 5 -20.33 9.06 3.54
C PRO A 5 -18.82 9.14 3.75
N TRP A 6 -18.06 8.60 2.80
CA TRP A 6 -16.60 8.48 2.94
C TRP A 6 -15.92 9.81 3.29
N LYS A 7 -16.28 10.87 2.57
CA LYS A 7 -15.64 12.17 2.76
C LYS A 7 -16.00 12.81 4.11
N GLU A 8 -17.09 12.38 4.71
CA GLU A 8 -17.54 12.89 6.01
C GLU A 8 -16.91 12.11 7.18
N TRP A 9 -16.35 10.93 6.89
CA TRP A 9 -15.71 10.12 7.93
C TRP A 9 -14.40 10.74 8.37
N MET A 10 -14.11 10.60 9.66
CA MET A 10 -12.78 10.93 10.18
C MET A 10 -11.77 9.90 9.69
N TYR A 11 -10.49 10.27 9.73
CA TYR A 11 -9.43 9.41 9.22
C TYR A 11 -9.41 8.05 9.92
N GLN A 12 -9.69 7.99 11.22
CA GLN A 12 -9.73 6.72 11.94
C GLN A 12 -10.79 5.78 11.39
N GLU A 13 -11.95 6.32 11.01
CA GLU A 13 -13.03 5.53 10.43
C GLU A 13 -12.67 5.04 9.04
N GLN A 14 -12.08 5.89 8.21
CA GLN A 14 -11.62 5.52 6.89
C GLN A 14 -10.55 4.42 6.96
N TYR A 15 -9.59 4.58 7.85
CA TYR A 15 -8.53 3.58 8.05
C TYR A 15 -9.12 2.23 8.47
N ARG A 16 -10.02 2.25 9.46
CA ARG A 16 -10.65 1.03 9.96
C ARG A 16 -11.41 0.31 8.86
N PHE A 17 -12.13 1.05 8.03
CA PHE A 17 -12.85 0.47 6.91
C PHE A 17 -11.88 -0.24 5.96
N LEU A 18 -10.81 0.43 5.57
CA LEU A 18 -9.84 -0.11 4.60
C LEU A 18 -9.09 -1.34 5.14
N THR A 19 -8.93 -1.45 6.46
CA THR A 19 -8.27 -2.63 7.04
C THR A 19 -9.19 -3.85 7.10
N LYS A 20 -10.48 -3.67 6.95
CA LYS A 20 -11.47 -4.76 7.11
C LYS A 20 -12.23 -5.10 5.85
N VAL A 21 -12.32 -4.19 4.89
CA VAL A 21 -13.11 -4.42 3.69
C VAL A 21 -12.48 -5.52 2.84
N LYS A 22 -13.34 -6.31 2.20
CA LYS A 22 -12.92 -7.30 1.20
C LYS A 22 -13.57 -6.92 -0.12
N PHE A 23 -12.79 -6.42 -1.05
CA PHE A 23 -13.29 -6.13 -2.38
C PHE A 23 -13.51 -7.42 -3.15
N LYS A 24 -14.61 -7.48 -3.90
CA LYS A 24 -15.00 -8.69 -4.62
C LYS A 24 -14.16 -8.93 -5.87
N SER A 25 -13.60 -7.87 -6.44
CA SER A 25 -12.83 -7.96 -7.68
C SER A 25 -11.93 -6.73 -7.81
N LEU A 26 -11.00 -6.79 -8.77
CA LEU A 26 -10.20 -5.62 -9.10
C LEU A 26 -11.06 -4.47 -9.60
N ASP A 27 -12.12 -4.78 -10.36
CA ASP A 27 -13.03 -3.73 -10.83
C ASP A 27 -13.70 -3.02 -9.66
N ALA A 28 -14.11 -3.75 -8.63
CA ALA A 28 -14.70 -3.15 -7.43
C ALA A 28 -13.70 -2.26 -6.71
N LEU A 29 -12.45 -2.70 -6.62
CA LEU A 29 -11.38 -1.91 -6.00
C LEU A 29 -11.16 -0.60 -6.77
N ARG A 30 -11.07 -0.69 -8.09
CA ARG A 30 -10.83 0.48 -8.94
C ARG A 30 -12.03 1.43 -8.94
N ASP A 31 -13.25 0.90 -8.93
CA ASP A 31 -14.45 1.72 -8.84
C ASP A 31 -14.49 2.50 -7.53
N PHE A 32 -14.09 1.85 -6.44
CA PHE A 32 -14.03 2.51 -5.14
C PHE A 32 -13.04 3.69 -5.17
N ASP A 33 -11.87 3.48 -5.75
CA ASP A 33 -10.88 4.55 -5.87
C ASP A 33 -11.35 5.66 -6.81
N ALA A 34 -12.00 5.28 -7.92
CA ALA A 34 -12.55 6.27 -8.85
C ALA A 34 -13.58 7.15 -8.17
N GLN A 35 -14.39 6.57 -7.30
CA GLN A 35 -15.44 7.31 -6.60
C GLN A 35 -14.91 8.17 -5.47
N TRP A 36 -13.98 7.66 -4.67
CA TRP A 36 -13.55 8.29 -3.43
C TRP A 36 -12.12 8.84 -3.48
N GLN A 37 -11.39 8.56 -4.56
CA GLN A 37 -10.02 9.06 -4.78
C GLN A 37 -9.08 8.74 -3.60
N VAL A 38 -9.17 7.51 -3.11
CA VAL A 38 -8.38 7.09 -1.95
C VAL A 38 -6.89 7.15 -2.24
N SER A 39 -6.48 6.78 -3.45
CA SER A 39 -5.07 6.82 -3.86
C SER A 39 -4.51 8.25 -3.92
N GLN A 40 -5.38 9.26 -3.87
CA GLN A 40 -4.99 10.68 -3.87
C GLN A 40 -4.97 11.28 -2.46
N THR A 41 -5.22 10.47 -1.43
CA THR A 41 -5.27 10.98 -0.06
C THR A 41 -3.92 11.54 0.39
N GLY A 42 -3.97 12.63 1.16
CA GLY A 42 -2.77 13.17 1.79
C GLY A 42 -2.42 12.48 3.12
N ASN A 43 -3.27 11.60 3.61
CA ASN A 43 -3.04 10.89 4.86
C ASN A 43 -2.28 9.60 4.61
N LYS A 44 -1.06 9.50 5.17
CA LYS A 44 -0.17 8.37 4.90
C LYS A 44 -0.69 7.06 5.48
N GLU A 45 -1.39 7.09 6.60
CA GLU A 45 -1.93 5.85 7.16
C GLU A 45 -3.05 5.28 6.31
N ILE A 46 -3.90 6.15 5.77
CA ILE A 46 -4.97 5.73 4.86
C ILE A 46 -4.37 5.21 3.56
N LEU A 47 -3.40 5.91 3.01
CA LEU A 47 -2.74 5.48 1.78
C LEU A 47 -2.04 4.14 1.97
N PHE A 48 -1.38 3.95 3.10
CA PHE A 48 -0.76 2.67 3.46
C PHE A 48 -1.79 1.54 3.44
N ALA A 49 -2.92 1.73 4.12
CA ALA A 49 -3.98 0.71 4.15
C ALA A 49 -4.51 0.42 2.75
N TRP A 50 -4.66 1.45 1.93
CA TRP A 50 -5.10 1.31 0.54
C TRP A 50 -4.10 0.50 -0.29
N LEU A 51 -2.81 0.80 -0.15
CA LEU A 51 -1.77 0.08 -0.88
C LEU A 51 -1.73 -1.40 -0.50
N LEU A 52 -1.95 -1.73 0.77
CA LEU A 52 -2.06 -3.14 1.17
C LEU A 52 -3.22 -3.82 0.44
N GLN A 53 -4.34 -3.13 0.26
CA GLN A 53 -5.47 -3.67 -0.49
C GLN A 53 -5.10 -3.90 -1.96
N THR A 54 -4.41 -2.95 -2.59
CA THR A 54 -4.03 -3.10 -4.00
C THR A 54 -3.08 -4.30 -4.20
N ILE A 55 -2.15 -4.49 -3.29
CA ILE A 55 -1.20 -5.61 -3.37
C ILE A 55 -1.94 -6.93 -3.17
N GLU A 56 -2.78 -7.01 -2.14
CA GLU A 56 -3.54 -8.22 -1.83
C GLU A 56 -4.46 -8.62 -2.98
N MET A 57 -5.09 -7.64 -3.63
CA MET A 57 -5.98 -7.90 -4.76
C MET A 57 -5.24 -8.15 -6.07
N GLY A 58 -3.92 -8.00 -6.09
CA GLY A 58 -3.13 -8.23 -7.29
C GLY A 58 -3.23 -7.11 -8.31
N ASP A 59 -3.52 -5.89 -7.87
CA ASP A 59 -3.60 -4.75 -8.79
C ASP A 59 -2.21 -4.33 -9.22
N ARG A 60 -1.89 -4.58 -10.48
CA ARG A 60 -0.60 -4.21 -11.09
C ARG A 60 -0.78 -3.13 -12.14
N SER A 61 -1.86 -2.38 -12.07
CA SER A 61 -2.08 -1.27 -13.00
C SER A 61 -0.98 -0.23 -12.85
N LYS A 62 -0.73 0.51 -13.93
CA LYS A 62 0.28 1.56 -13.94
C LYS A 62 0.03 2.59 -12.84
N GLU A 63 -1.23 2.93 -12.62
CA GLU A 63 -1.61 3.90 -11.59
C GLU A 63 -1.26 3.40 -10.19
N SER A 64 -1.61 2.16 -9.87
CA SER A 64 -1.30 1.58 -8.56
C SER A 64 0.20 1.44 -8.34
N ILE A 65 0.94 1.02 -9.36
CA ILE A 65 2.38 0.89 -9.26
C ILE A 65 3.04 2.25 -9.05
N THR A 66 2.56 3.28 -9.75
CA THR A 66 3.07 4.64 -9.58
C THR A 66 2.88 5.12 -8.14
N VAL A 67 1.68 4.94 -7.58
CA VAL A 67 1.40 5.37 -6.20
C VAL A 67 2.27 4.60 -5.21
N LEU A 68 2.41 3.29 -5.41
CA LEU A 68 3.26 2.47 -4.54
C LEU A 68 4.71 2.94 -4.57
N ASN A 69 5.26 3.21 -5.74
CA ASN A 69 6.62 3.71 -5.88
C ASN A 69 6.81 5.05 -5.20
N GLN A 70 5.86 5.97 -5.37
CA GLN A 70 5.92 7.27 -4.72
C GLN A 70 5.94 7.12 -3.20
N PHE A 71 5.10 6.22 -2.67
CA PHE A 71 5.05 5.96 -1.24
C PHE A 71 6.37 5.38 -0.73
N LEU A 72 6.88 4.35 -1.40
CA LEU A 72 8.11 3.68 -0.99
C LEU A 72 9.32 4.61 -1.05
N SER A 73 9.33 5.54 -2.00
CA SER A 73 10.45 6.47 -2.17
C SER A 73 10.42 7.64 -1.18
N SER A 74 9.26 7.99 -0.65
CA SER A 74 9.09 9.19 0.17
C SER A 74 8.84 8.91 1.64
N VAL A 75 8.44 7.68 2.01
CA VAL A 75 8.12 7.31 3.38
C VAL A 75 9.13 6.29 3.86
N GLY A 76 9.92 6.67 4.89
CA GLY A 76 10.98 5.78 5.37
C GLY A 76 10.66 5.03 6.66
N ARG A 77 9.47 5.24 7.25
CA ARG A 77 9.13 4.65 8.55
C ARG A 77 8.86 3.16 8.42
N ARG A 78 9.55 2.38 9.27
CA ARG A 78 9.47 0.92 9.27
C ARG A 78 8.03 0.42 9.42
N LYS A 79 7.19 1.09 10.22
CA LYS A 79 5.83 0.63 10.45
C LYS A 79 4.98 0.61 9.17
N PHE A 80 5.33 1.41 8.17
CA PHE A 80 4.66 1.40 6.86
C PHE A 80 5.42 0.54 5.85
N ILE A 81 6.73 0.68 5.84
CA ILE A 81 7.58 0.07 4.80
C ILE A 81 7.63 -1.45 4.96
N SER A 82 7.87 -1.95 6.17
CA SER A 82 8.01 -3.40 6.38
C SER A 82 6.76 -4.18 6.00
N PRO A 83 5.54 -3.79 6.42
CA PRO A 83 4.35 -4.54 6.00
C PRO A 83 4.09 -4.52 4.50
N LEU A 84 4.44 -3.42 3.81
CA LEU A 84 4.26 -3.35 2.35
C LEU A 84 5.16 -4.34 1.64
N TYR A 85 6.45 -4.41 2.02
CA TYR A 85 7.37 -5.38 1.43
C TYR A 85 6.97 -6.81 1.77
N LYS A 86 6.53 -7.05 2.99
CA LYS A 86 6.05 -8.37 3.38
C LYS A 86 4.84 -8.79 2.55
N SER A 87 3.91 -7.87 2.34
CA SER A 87 2.72 -8.13 1.52
C SER A 87 3.10 -8.46 0.07
N LEU A 88 4.05 -7.71 -0.50
CA LEU A 88 4.55 -8.01 -1.84
C LEU A 88 5.10 -9.43 -1.93
N LYS A 89 5.90 -9.83 -0.93
CA LYS A 89 6.45 -11.18 -0.90
C LYS A 89 5.35 -12.24 -0.80
N VAL A 90 4.43 -12.06 0.13
CA VAL A 90 3.36 -13.04 0.40
C VAL A 90 2.47 -13.21 -0.82
N HIS A 91 2.25 -12.16 -1.60
CA HIS A 91 1.35 -12.20 -2.75
C HIS A 91 2.08 -12.43 -4.08
N GLY A 92 3.25 -13.05 -4.03
CA GLY A 92 3.94 -13.50 -5.23
C GLY A 92 4.69 -12.43 -5.99
N ARG A 93 4.98 -11.29 -5.36
CA ARG A 93 5.68 -10.18 -6.01
C ARG A 93 7.07 -9.95 -5.39
N GLN A 94 7.70 -11.02 -4.91
CA GLN A 94 9.02 -10.90 -4.27
C GLN A 94 10.09 -10.31 -5.20
N PRO A 95 10.20 -10.73 -6.49
CA PRO A 95 11.20 -10.13 -7.38
C PRO A 95 11.00 -8.61 -7.53
N GLU A 96 9.75 -8.18 -7.59
CA GLU A 96 9.42 -6.77 -7.66
C GLU A 96 9.84 -6.04 -6.37
N ALA A 97 9.58 -6.66 -5.23
CA ALA A 97 9.96 -6.10 -3.92
C ALA A 97 11.47 -5.93 -3.81
N VAL A 98 12.24 -6.91 -4.29
CA VAL A 98 13.70 -6.81 -4.29
C VAL A 98 14.17 -5.63 -5.14
N LYS A 99 13.57 -5.44 -6.30
CA LYS A 99 13.92 -4.31 -7.17
C LYS A 99 13.61 -2.98 -6.50
N TYR A 100 12.49 -2.88 -5.80
CA TYR A 100 12.15 -1.66 -5.06
C TYR A 100 13.18 -1.41 -3.95
N MET A 101 13.58 -2.45 -3.23
CA MET A 101 14.59 -2.29 -2.18
C MET A 101 15.91 -1.82 -2.75
N GLU A 102 16.37 -2.42 -3.83
CA GLU A 102 17.61 -2.00 -4.48
C GLU A 102 17.57 -0.54 -4.90
N LYS A 103 16.37 -0.07 -5.30
CA LYS A 103 16.20 1.30 -5.76
C LYS A 103 16.10 2.31 -4.61
N TYR A 104 15.41 1.94 -3.52
CA TYR A 104 15.05 2.89 -2.47
C TYR A 104 15.75 2.69 -1.15
N GLU A 105 16.56 1.64 -0.98
CA GLU A 105 17.13 1.31 0.33
C GLU A 105 17.97 2.44 0.93
N LYS A 106 18.59 3.26 0.09
CA LYS A 106 19.43 4.36 0.57
C LYS A 106 18.63 5.45 1.27
N THR A 107 17.34 5.52 1.01
CA THR A 107 16.46 6.49 1.68
C THR A 107 15.90 5.97 3.00
N TYR A 108 16.15 4.70 3.33
CA TYR A 108 15.63 4.08 4.55
C TYR A 108 16.69 4.08 5.65
N HIS A 109 16.24 4.16 6.91
CA HIS A 109 17.14 3.98 8.05
C HIS A 109 17.68 2.56 8.08
N ALA A 110 18.86 2.39 8.70
CA ALA A 110 19.54 1.09 8.77
C ALA A 110 18.63 -0.01 9.35
N VAL A 111 17.87 0.31 10.39
CA VAL A 111 16.96 -0.65 11.02
C VAL A 111 15.88 -1.10 10.05
N THR A 112 15.33 -0.16 9.27
CA THR A 112 14.33 -0.48 8.25
C THR A 112 14.92 -1.38 7.17
N ARG A 113 16.13 -1.05 6.69
CA ARG A 113 16.80 -1.87 5.68
C ARG A 113 17.00 -3.30 6.17
N GLN A 114 17.50 -3.46 7.39
CA GLN A 114 17.74 -4.79 7.96
C GLN A 114 16.45 -5.58 8.07
N THR A 115 15.39 -4.94 8.56
CA THR A 115 14.10 -5.61 8.72
C THR A 115 13.55 -6.09 7.37
N VAL A 116 13.58 -5.22 6.37
CA VAL A 116 13.02 -5.55 5.05
C VAL A 116 13.85 -6.62 4.36
N TRP A 117 15.17 -6.49 4.36
CA TRP A 117 16.01 -7.53 3.75
C TRP A 117 15.85 -8.87 4.45
N GLY A 118 15.66 -8.87 5.77
CA GLY A 118 15.35 -10.09 6.51
C GLY A 118 14.06 -10.74 6.03
N ILE A 119 13.03 -9.94 5.79
CA ILE A 119 11.75 -10.43 5.26
C ILE A 119 11.93 -11.01 3.85
N LEU A 120 12.64 -10.30 2.99
CA LEU A 120 12.77 -10.70 1.57
C LEU A 120 13.65 -11.92 1.37
N LYS A 121 14.59 -12.18 2.29
CA LYS A 121 15.51 -13.30 2.19
C LYS A 121 14.96 -14.60 2.79
N GLU A 122 13.88 -14.53 3.52
CA GLU A 122 13.22 -15.75 4.02
C GLU A 122 12.62 -16.59 2.86
#